data_b19019f91b8abce14f0664febc7eb7dd
#
_entry.id   b19019f91b8abce14f0664febc7eb7dd
#
_cell.length_a   1.000
_cell.length_b   1.000
_cell.length_c   1.000
_cell.angle_alpha   90.00
_cell.angle_beta   90.00
_cell.angle_gamma   90.00
#
_symmetry.space_group_name_H-M   'P 1'
#
loop_
_entity.id
_entity.type
_entity.pdbx_description
1 polymer ?
#
loop_
_entity_poly.entity_id
_entity_poly.type
_entity_poly.pdbx_seq_one_letter_code
_entity_poly.pdbx_strand_id
1 'polypeptide(L)'
;MDKQTILYPTSRDLRTILTDAVKRSDLSTFLRKKGVFFFNATTDDLCAKVSEMLLGYDDLQALRAMAYRTVNKQILSGFTLISDSEFDLTSIYNDIRQKGEIKKDGYTLECINEKDIPSVGKVYEGSIKYIKTSAGRVEFIRHEERDVSFVMKRINEKSWQVEVDGGSSNDGKAVSMMLDSLIKGKDIKLDSLLLDYLSRADTVTFFDKLAKEGLGADWNIEDVEKITLKHHAGTFDDNEEITAGDEEEEIVTEQLTGIAQAILEGKNLRENKFVRQAENSGYAFTSMTYVFGKRDKKIKLRAEFKRNPKIFEVCLEGYYEPSETEAGKYEDTMSSLADVENISLRSTFWNNAKKVFREILTARTMPV
;
A
#
# COMPACT_ATOMS: atom_id res chain seq x y z
N MET A 1 4.21 -20.59 -21.68
CA MET A 1 3.49 -20.64 -20.37
C MET A 1 3.47 -22.08 -19.91
N ASP A 2 4.33 -22.42 -18.97
CA ASP A 2 4.23 -23.72 -18.32
C ASP A 2 2.90 -23.74 -17.56
N LYS A 3 2.05 -24.74 -17.92
CA LYS A 3 0.83 -25.00 -17.15
C LYS A 3 1.26 -25.41 -15.75
N GLN A 4 1.25 -24.46 -14.81
CA GLN A 4 1.41 -24.79 -13.41
C GLN A 4 0.26 -25.75 -13.04
N THR A 5 0.62 -26.98 -12.77
CA THR A 5 -0.32 -27.96 -12.24
C THR A 5 -0.71 -27.48 -10.86
N ILE A 6 -1.93 -26.93 -10.73
CA ILE A 6 -2.47 -26.53 -9.44
C ILE A 6 -2.68 -27.82 -8.66
N LEU A 7 -1.77 -28.11 -7.72
CA LEU A 7 -1.94 -29.22 -6.80
C LEU A 7 -3.16 -28.97 -5.93
N TYR A 8 -4.02 -29.96 -5.82
CA TYR A 8 -5.17 -29.90 -4.91
C TYR A 8 -4.64 -29.77 -3.47
N PRO A 9 -5.01 -28.75 -2.71
CA PRO A 9 -4.48 -28.56 -1.36
C PRO A 9 -4.99 -29.67 -0.43
N THR A 10 -4.15 -30.07 0.51
CA THR A 10 -4.59 -31.00 1.57
C THR A 10 -5.59 -30.30 2.50
N SER A 11 -6.39 -31.09 3.26
CA SER A 11 -7.31 -30.50 4.27
C SER A 11 -6.54 -29.66 5.31
N ARG A 12 -5.30 -30.05 5.64
CA ARG A 12 -4.42 -29.29 6.53
C ARG A 12 -4.02 -27.95 5.91
N ASP A 13 -3.62 -27.96 4.64
CA ASP A 13 -3.25 -26.73 3.92
C ASP A 13 -4.43 -25.76 3.83
N LEU A 14 -5.61 -26.29 3.48
CA LEU A 14 -6.85 -25.51 3.45
C LEU A 14 -7.14 -24.90 4.82
N ARG A 15 -7.07 -25.70 5.90
CA ARG A 15 -7.33 -25.21 7.24
C ARG A 15 -6.38 -24.06 7.61
N THR A 16 -5.08 -24.21 7.36
CA THR A 16 -4.07 -23.16 7.59
C THR A 16 -4.42 -21.88 6.83
N ILE A 17 -4.70 -22.00 5.52
CA ILE A 17 -5.06 -20.85 4.69
C ILE A 17 -6.31 -20.15 5.19
N LEU A 18 -7.35 -20.92 5.55
CA LEU A 18 -8.62 -20.36 6.00
C LEU A 18 -8.49 -19.66 7.34
N THR A 19 -7.69 -20.19 8.26
CA THR A 19 -7.43 -19.58 9.56
C THR A 19 -6.64 -18.30 9.43
N ASP A 20 -5.58 -18.31 8.61
CA ASP A 20 -4.62 -17.18 8.54
C ASP A 20 -5.06 -16.08 7.58
N ALA A 21 -5.84 -16.41 6.55
CA ALA A 21 -6.04 -15.50 5.43
C ALA A 21 -7.50 -15.29 4.99
N VAL A 22 -8.50 -15.84 5.67
CA VAL A 22 -9.90 -15.67 5.27
C VAL A 22 -10.76 -15.16 6.43
N LYS A 23 -11.52 -14.10 6.18
CA LYS A 23 -12.41 -13.52 7.20
C LYS A 23 -13.60 -14.45 7.47
N ARG A 24 -14.05 -14.47 8.73
CA ARG A 24 -15.23 -15.25 9.15
C ARG A 24 -16.49 -14.95 8.32
N SER A 25 -16.71 -13.68 7.98
CA SER A 25 -17.84 -13.24 7.14
C SER A 25 -17.83 -13.90 5.75
N ASP A 26 -16.65 -13.99 5.15
CA ASP A 26 -16.47 -14.58 3.82
C ASP A 26 -16.69 -16.09 3.86
N LEU A 27 -16.19 -16.79 4.90
CA LEU A 27 -16.43 -18.20 5.13
C LEU A 27 -17.92 -18.48 5.34
N SER A 28 -18.61 -17.68 6.15
CA SER A 28 -20.04 -17.82 6.37
C SER A 28 -20.83 -17.63 5.08
N THR A 29 -20.43 -16.66 4.25
CA THR A 29 -21.08 -16.41 2.96
C THR A 29 -20.81 -17.56 1.98
N PHE A 30 -19.60 -18.09 1.94
CA PHE A 30 -19.23 -19.25 1.15
C PHE A 30 -20.08 -20.48 1.51
N LEU A 31 -20.18 -20.78 2.80
CA LEU A 31 -20.96 -21.92 3.30
C LEU A 31 -22.46 -21.77 3.02
N ARG A 32 -23.01 -20.56 3.19
CA ARG A 32 -24.41 -20.27 2.83
C ARG A 32 -24.70 -20.54 1.35
N LYS A 33 -23.79 -20.17 0.46
CA LYS A 33 -23.90 -20.48 -0.97
C LYS A 33 -23.92 -21.99 -1.27
N LYS A 34 -23.32 -22.79 -0.37
CA LYS A 34 -23.33 -24.26 -0.42
C LYS A 34 -24.54 -24.87 0.30
N GLY A 35 -25.46 -24.05 0.82
CA GLY A 35 -26.61 -24.53 1.58
C GLY A 35 -26.28 -24.96 3.02
N VAL A 36 -25.09 -24.61 3.52
CA VAL A 36 -24.65 -24.96 4.87
C VAL A 36 -24.78 -23.74 5.78
N PHE A 37 -25.55 -23.90 6.85
CA PHE A 37 -25.83 -22.85 7.84
C PHE A 37 -25.28 -23.27 9.19
N PHE A 38 -24.60 -22.33 9.86
CA PHE A 38 -24.08 -22.52 11.19
C PHE A 38 -24.67 -21.51 12.15
N PHE A 39 -24.99 -21.96 13.36
CA PHE A 39 -25.41 -21.15 14.48
C PHE A 39 -24.32 -21.18 15.55
N ASN A 40 -23.88 -20.04 16.04
CA ASN A 40 -22.87 -19.88 17.09
C ASN A 40 -21.54 -20.60 16.84
N ALA A 41 -21.15 -20.83 15.58
CA ALA A 41 -19.87 -21.42 15.23
C ALA A 41 -18.74 -20.41 15.42
N THR A 42 -17.59 -20.84 15.91
CA THR A 42 -16.34 -20.05 15.92
C THR A 42 -15.73 -20.01 14.53
N THR A 43 -14.74 -19.14 14.33
CA THR A 43 -13.98 -19.11 13.05
C THR A 43 -13.29 -20.44 12.80
N ASP A 44 -12.73 -21.04 13.85
CA ASP A 44 -12.05 -22.36 13.76
C ASP A 44 -13.00 -23.48 13.34
N ASP A 45 -14.24 -23.47 13.85
CA ASP A 45 -15.26 -24.46 13.45
C ASP A 45 -15.59 -24.33 11.96
N LEU A 46 -15.72 -23.10 11.45
CA LEU A 46 -15.97 -22.84 10.03
C LEU A 46 -14.77 -23.27 9.18
N CYS A 47 -13.54 -22.95 9.59
CA CYS A 47 -12.32 -23.37 8.89
C CYS A 47 -12.19 -24.88 8.84
N ALA A 48 -12.39 -25.55 9.98
CA ALA A 48 -12.36 -27.02 10.05
C ALA A 48 -13.39 -27.63 9.10
N LYS A 49 -14.63 -27.13 9.13
CA LYS A 49 -15.70 -27.66 8.29
C LYS A 49 -15.42 -27.48 6.80
N VAL A 50 -15.00 -26.29 6.37
CA VAL A 50 -14.65 -26.03 4.97
C VAL A 50 -13.49 -26.90 4.51
N SER A 51 -12.47 -27.10 5.35
CA SER A 51 -11.29 -27.92 5.01
C SER A 51 -11.59 -29.41 4.84
N GLU A 52 -12.72 -29.90 5.38
CA GLU A 52 -13.20 -31.27 5.26
C GLU A 52 -14.18 -31.48 4.10
N MET A 53 -14.65 -30.40 3.47
CA MET A 53 -15.59 -30.50 2.37
C MET A 53 -14.92 -30.99 1.09
N LEU A 54 -15.67 -31.71 0.27
CA LEU A 54 -15.29 -31.99 -1.11
C LEU A 54 -15.51 -30.69 -1.93
N LEU A 55 -14.41 -30.06 -2.34
CA LEU A 55 -14.42 -28.79 -3.05
C LEU A 55 -14.09 -29.00 -4.52
N GLY A 56 -14.88 -28.39 -5.40
CA GLY A 56 -14.59 -28.35 -6.83
C GLY A 56 -13.56 -27.27 -7.17
N TYR A 57 -13.15 -27.22 -8.43
CA TYR A 57 -12.20 -26.21 -8.92
C TYR A 57 -12.64 -24.76 -8.62
N ASP A 58 -13.91 -24.46 -8.94
CA ASP A 58 -14.46 -23.10 -8.72
C ASP A 58 -14.50 -22.72 -7.24
N ASP A 59 -14.74 -23.68 -6.35
CA ASP A 59 -14.72 -23.47 -4.92
C ASP A 59 -13.32 -23.13 -4.42
N LEU A 60 -12.33 -23.88 -4.90
CA LEU A 60 -10.94 -23.63 -4.58
C LEU A 60 -10.48 -22.27 -5.08
N GLN A 61 -10.87 -21.88 -6.31
CA GLN A 61 -10.55 -20.53 -6.83
C GLN A 61 -11.25 -19.43 -6.02
N ALA A 62 -12.49 -19.65 -5.59
CA ALA A 62 -13.19 -18.70 -4.72
C ALA A 62 -12.49 -18.52 -3.37
N LEU A 63 -12.09 -19.62 -2.71
CA LEU A 63 -11.33 -19.57 -1.45
C LEU A 63 -9.96 -18.91 -1.62
N ARG A 64 -9.27 -19.20 -2.72
CA ARG A 64 -8.00 -18.57 -3.09
C ARG A 64 -8.15 -17.05 -3.26
N ALA A 65 -9.19 -16.62 -3.97
CA ALA A 65 -9.50 -15.21 -4.15
C ALA A 65 -9.82 -14.51 -2.82
N MET A 66 -10.55 -15.18 -1.90
CA MET A 66 -10.83 -14.66 -0.56
C MET A 66 -9.55 -14.48 0.24
N ALA A 67 -8.65 -15.48 0.23
CA ALA A 67 -7.36 -15.41 0.90
C ALA A 67 -6.50 -14.25 0.39
N TYR A 68 -6.45 -14.02 -0.91
CA TYR A 68 -5.72 -12.90 -1.49
C TYR A 68 -6.35 -11.55 -1.14
N ARG A 69 -7.69 -11.44 -1.17
CA ARG A 69 -8.40 -10.19 -0.84
C ARG A 69 -8.10 -9.72 0.58
N THR A 70 -8.00 -10.62 1.54
CA THR A 70 -7.71 -10.28 2.94
C THR A 70 -6.29 -9.75 3.11
N VAL A 71 -5.34 -10.25 2.30
CA VAL A 71 -3.93 -9.85 2.36
C VAL A 71 -3.64 -8.58 1.54
N ASN A 72 -4.42 -8.36 0.47
CA ASN A 72 -4.20 -7.22 -0.42
C ASN A 72 -4.82 -5.96 0.17
N LYS A 73 -3.96 -5.03 0.55
CA LYS A 73 -4.34 -3.69 0.98
C LYS A 73 -4.56 -2.81 -0.25
N GLN A 74 -5.38 -1.78 -0.12
CA GLN A 74 -5.49 -0.75 -1.16
C GLN A 74 -4.36 0.26 -0.95
N ILE A 75 -3.30 0.12 -1.73
CA ILE A 75 -2.07 0.91 -1.63
C ILE A 75 -1.94 1.79 -2.88
N LEU A 76 -1.71 3.08 -2.67
CA LEU A 76 -1.27 3.97 -3.71
C LEU A 76 0.22 4.25 -3.52
N SER A 77 0.98 4.04 -4.56
CA SER A 77 2.38 4.43 -4.66
C SER A 77 2.60 5.22 -5.94
N GLY A 78 3.79 5.79 -6.13
CA GLY A 78 4.06 6.50 -7.36
C GLY A 78 5.46 7.10 -7.42
N PHE A 79 5.75 7.67 -8.58
CA PHE A 79 7.00 8.35 -8.90
C PHE A 79 6.78 9.37 -10.02
N THR A 80 7.82 10.12 -10.33
CA THR A 80 7.77 11.12 -11.41
C THR A 80 8.81 10.75 -12.45
N LEU A 81 8.43 10.78 -13.72
CA LEU A 81 9.37 10.78 -14.84
C LEU A 81 9.77 12.23 -15.10
N ILE A 82 11.06 12.51 -15.10
CA ILE A 82 11.63 13.85 -15.32
C ILE A 82 12.69 13.81 -16.40
N SER A 83 12.79 14.90 -17.17
CA SER A 83 13.84 15.11 -18.17
C SER A 83 14.33 16.55 -18.12
N ASP A 84 15.57 16.77 -18.54
CA ASP A 84 16.13 18.11 -18.68
C ASP A 84 15.55 18.85 -19.89
N SER A 85 15.05 18.12 -20.89
CA SER A 85 14.37 18.61 -22.08
C SER A 85 12.86 18.31 -22.06
N GLU A 86 12.11 19.00 -22.91
CA GLU A 86 10.70 18.65 -23.12
C GLU A 86 10.59 17.23 -23.68
N PHE A 87 9.68 16.44 -23.12
CA PHE A 87 9.37 15.11 -23.63
C PHE A 87 7.89 14.77 -23.55
N ASP A 88 7.45 13.96 -24.51
CA ASP A 88 6.12 13.38 -24.52
C ASP A 88 6.22 11.85 -24.50
N LEU A 89 5.33 11.22 -23.76
CA LEU A 89 5.22 9.77 -23.69
C LEU A 89 4.53 9.16 -24.92
N THR A 90 4.06 9.98 -25.88
CA THR A 90 3.35 9.54 -27.09
C THR A 90 4.15 8.51 -27.89
N SER A 91 5.48 8.64 -27.98
CA SER A 91 6.32 7.66 -28.67
C SER A 91 6.32 6.31 -27.97
N ILE A 92 6.44 6.31 -26.64
CA ILE A 92 6.40 5.09 -25.82
C ILE A 92 5.01 4.45 -25.91
N TYR A 93 3.97 5.26 -25.83
CA TYR A 93 2.58 4.83 -25.99
C TYR A 93 2.34 4.15 -27.34
N ASN A 94 2.77 4.76 -28.44
CA ASN A 94 2.63 4.20 -29.77
C ASN A 94 3.40 2.89 -29.94
N ASP A 95 4.61 2.80 -29.39
CA ASP A 95 5.41 1.56 -29.40
C ASP A 95 4.69 0.41 -28.69
N ILE A 96 4.08 0.69 -27.54
CA ILE A 96 3.32 -0.31 -26.77
C ILE A 96 2.05 -0.69 -27.55
N ARG A 97 1.31 0.29 -28.05
CA ARG A 97 0.08 0.07 -28.80
C ARG A 97 0.30 -0.78 -30.05
N GLN A 98 1.40 -0.55 -30.77
CA GLN A 98 1.74 -1.33 -31.96
C GLN A 98 2.10 -2.79 -31.63
N LYS A 99 2.75 -3.02 -30.49
CA LYS A 99 3.15 -4.37 -30.05
C LYS A 99 2.02 -5.13 -29.36
N GLY A 100 0.96 -4.43 -28.90
CA GLY A 100 -0.17 -4.98 -28.14
C GLY A 100 0.18 -5.33 -26.69
N GLU A 101 1.27 -6.04 -26.47
CA GLU A 101 1.82 -6.36 -25.15
C GLU A 101 3.36 -6.29 -25.20
N ILE A 102 3.97 -5.91 -24.09
CA ILE A 102 5.42 -5.95 -23.90
C ILE A 102 5.74 -6.89 -22.73
N LYS A 103 6.52 -7.94 -23.03
CA LYS A 103 7.01 -8.89 -22.02
C LYS A 103 8.46 -8.64 -21.72
N LYS A 104 8.80 -8.48 -20.44
CA LYS A 104 10.17 -8.33 -19.98
C LYS A 104 10.33 -8.79 -18.54
N ASP A 105 11.34 -9.59 -18.26
CA ASP A 105 11.75 -10.01 -16.91
C ASP A 105 10.61 -10.56 -16.04
N GLY A 106 9.66 -11.31 -16.65
CA GLY A 106 8.49 -11.87 -15.96
C GLY A 106 7.31 -10.91 -15.78
N TYR A 107 7.42 -9.69 -16.29
CA TYR A 107 6.34 -8.69 -16.32
C TYR A 107 5.76 -8.59 -17.72
N THR A 108 4.45 -8.41 -17.80
CA THR A 108 3.71 -8.16 -19.04
C THR A 108 2.98 -6.84 -18.91
N LEU A 109 3.35 -5.86 -19.72
CA LEU A 109 2.63 -4.61 -19.85
C LEU A 109 1.53 -4.79 -20.90
N GLU A 110 0.29 -4.58 -20.50
CA GLU A 110 -0.89 -4.65 -21.35
C GLU A 110 -1.64 -3.31 -21.30
N CYS A 111 -2.37 -3.02 -22.38
CA CYS A 111 -3.30 -1.89 -22.48
C CYS A 111 -2.79 -0.56 -21.91
N ILE A 112 -2.29 0.30 -22.80
CA ILE A 112 -2.20 1.72 -22.49
C ILE A 112 -3.33 2.44 -23.25
N ASN A 113 -4.27 3.02 -22.50
CA ASN A 113 -5.32 3.87 -23.03
C ASN A 113 -4.89 5.33 -22.89
N GLU A 114 -5.13 6.12 -23.93
CA GLU A 114 -4.95 7.57 -23.88
C GLU A 114 -6.32 8.21 -23.63
N LYS A 115 -6.35 9.13 -22.66
CA LYS A 115 -7.50 10.01 -22.39
C LYS A 115 -7.02 11.44 -22.37
N ASP A 116 -7.80 12.34 -22.94
CA ASP A 116 -7.58 13.77 -22.79
C ASP A 116 -8.62 14.32 -21.82
N ILE A 117 -8.15 14.77 -20.66
CA ILE A 117 -9.01 15.29 -19.61
C ILE A 117 -8.86 16.83 -19.61
N PRO A 118 -9.92 17.60 -19.87
CA PRO A 118 -9.83 19.06 -20.06
C PRO A 118 -9.11 19.82 -18.95
N SER A 119 -9.15 19.32 -17.70
CA SER A 119 -8.51 19.96 -16.54
C SER A 119 -7.09 19.45 -16.25
N VAL A 120 -6.67 18.33 -16.84
CA VAL A 120 -5.41 17.64 -16.52
C VAL A 120 -4.51 17.50 -17.76
N GLY A 121 -5.09 17.52 -18.96
CA GLY A 121 -4.42 17.25 -20.23
C GLY A 121 -4.34 15.74 -20.52
N LYS A 122 -3.29 15.33 -21.22
CA LYS A 122 -3.09 13.93 -21.60
C LYS A 122 -2.83 13.04 -20.40
N VAL A 123 -3.59 11.95 -20.32
CA VAL A 123 -3.50 10.92 -19.31
C VAL A 123 -3.38 9.56 -20.00
N TYR A 124 -2.39 8.78 -19.63
CA TYR A 124 -2.21 7.41 -20.10
C TYR A 124 -2.52 6.43 -18.96
N GLU A 125 -3.33 5.42 -19.28
CA GLU A 125 -3.67 4.34 -18.35
C GLU A 125 -3.08 3.03 -18.86
N GLY A 126 -2.49 2.26 -17.97
CA GLY A 126 -1.94 0.94 -18.30
C GLY A 126 -2.10 -0.04 -17.18
N SER A 127 -1.85 -1.32 -17.47
CA SER A 127 -1.76 -2.37 -16.46
C SER A 127 -0.52 -3.22 -16.67
N ILE A 128 0.00 -3.77 -15.57
CA ILE A 128 1.11 -4.70 -15.57
C ILE A 128 0.68 -5.99 -14.91
N LYS A 129 0.85 -7.10 -15.62
CA LYS A 129 0.64 -8.45 -15.09
C LYS A 129 1.96 -9.10 -14.71
N TYR A 130 2.00 -9.72 -13.56
CA TYR A 130 3.13 -10.48 -13.08
C TYR A 130 2.72 -11.53 -12.07
N ILE A 131 3.59 -12.51 -11.78
CA ILE A 131 3.38 -13.50 -10.74
C ILE A 131 4.16 -13.09 -9.51
N LYS A 132 3.45 -12.79 -8.42
CA LYS A 132 4.03 -12.56 -7.10
C LYS A 132 4.23 -13.91 -6.41
N THR A 133 5.47 -14.21 -6.03
CA THR A 133 5.79 -15.39 -5.23
C THR A 133 6.01 -14.99 -3.78
N SER A 134 5.26 -15.60 -2.86
CA SER A 134 5.36 -15.35 -1.42
C SER A 134 6.04 -16.53 -0.75
N ALA A 135 7.25 -16.32 -0.21
CA ALA A 135 7.96 -17.34 0.55
C ALA A 135 7.17 -17.72 1.84
N GLY A 136 7.33 -18.96 2.30
CA GLY A 136 6.71 -19.44 3.55
C GLY A 136 5.21 -19.73 3.46
N ARG A 137 4.52 -19.42 2.36
CA ARG A 137 3.11 -19.77 2.20
C ARG A 137 2.91 -21.16 1.63
N VAL A 138 1.74 -21.73 1.93
CA VAL A 138 1.29 -23.00 1.32
C VAL A 138 1.28 -22.85 -0.21
N GLU A 139 1.72 -23.90 -0.92
CA GLU A 139 1.88 -23.89 -2.38
C GLU A 139 0.65 -23.36 -3.13
N PHE A 140 -0.54 -23.72 -2.66
CA PHE A 140 -1.80 -23.30 -3.26
C PHE A 140 -1.98 -21.79 -3.36
N ILE A 141 -1.40 -21.00 -2.42
CA ILE A 141 -1.46 -19.53 -2.40
C ILE A 141 -0.09 -18.86 -2.54
N ARG A 142 0.96 -19.63 -2.85
CA ARG A 142 2.33 -19.12 -3.00
C ARG A 142 2.49 -18.21 -4.20
N HIS A 143 1.85 -18.56 -5.31
CA HIS A 143 1.95 -17.85 -6.57
C HIS A 143 0.64 -17.12 -6.87
N GLU A 144 0.68 -15.81 -6.75
CA GLU A 144 -0.46 -14.91 -7.01
C GLU A 144 -0.26 -14.18 -8.33
N GLU A 145 -1.18 -14.37 -9.27
CA GLU A 145 -1.23 -13.53 -10.47
C GLU A 145 -1.71 -12.13 -10.06
N ARG A 146 -0.91 -11.13 -10.38
CA ARG A 146 -1.21 -9.73 -10.10
C ARG A 146 -1.50 -9.02 -11.40
N ASP A 147 -2.56 -8.22 -11.40
CA ASP A 147 -2.88 -7.25 -12.45
C ASP A 147 -2.95 -5.88 -11.77
N VAL A 148 -1.99 -5.01 -12.12
CA VAL A 148 -1.74 -3.76 -11.42
C VAL A 148 -1.98 -2.60 -12.36
N SER A 149 -2.94 -1.77 -12.03
CA SER A 149 -3.25 -0.58 -12.80
C SER A 149 -2.35 0.59 -12.43
N PHE A 150 -1.98 1.39 -13.41
CA PHE A 150 -1.28 2.65 -13.19
C PHE A 150 -1.77 3.72 -14.14
N VAL A 151 -1.58 4.97 -13.72
CA VAL A 151 -1.98 6.16 -14.48
C VAL A 151 -0.79 7.10 -14.59
N MET A 152 -0.53 7.60 -15.80
CA MET A 152 0.50 8.60 -16.06
C MET A 152 -0.17 9.92 -16.44
N LYS A 153 0.11 10.99 -15.68
CA LYS A 153 -0.46 12.34 -15.86
C LYS A 153 0.66 13.33 -16.18
N ARG A 154 0.48 14.15 -17.20
CA ARG A 154 1.43 15.23 -17.51
C ARG A 154 1.33 16.32 -16.43
N ILE A 155 2.45 16.65 -15.79
CA ILE A 155 2.53 17.76 -14.82
C ILE A 155 2.93 19.04 -15.55
N ASN A 156 3.96 18.95 -16.39
CA ASN A 156 4.48 20.02 -17.24
C ASN A 156 5.23 19.41 -18.44
N GLU A 157 5.88 20.25 -19.23
CA GLU A 157 6.60 19.84 -20.44
C GLU A 157 7.76 18.87 -20.15
N LYS A 158 8.33 18.89 -18.94
CA LYS A 158 9.50 18.11 -18.54
C LYS A 158 9.22 17.03 -17.50
N SER A 159 7.94 16.84 -17.13
CA SER A 159 7.64 15.88 -16.07
C SER A 159 6.25 15.24 -16.20
N TRP A 160 6.22 13.94 -15.91
CA TRP A 160 5.01 13.12 -15.84
C TRP A 160 4.93 12.42 -14.49
N GLN A 161 3.77 12.44 -13.87
CA GLN A 161 3.49 11.73 -12.64
C GLN A 161 2.94 10.35 -12.96
N VAL A 162 3.47 9.33 -12.31
CA VAL A 162 2.97 7.97 -12.36
C VAL A 162 2.36 7.63 -11.01
N GLU A 163 1.09 7.25 -11.02
CA GLU A 163 0.36 6.75 -9.85
C GLU A 163 0.07 5.27 -10.08
N VAL A 164 0.37 4.44 -9.08
CA VAL A 164 0.19 3.00 -9.13
C VAL A 164 -0.81 2.61 -8.04
N ASP A 165 -1.97 2.11 -8.45
CA ASP A 165 -2.99 1.57 -7.55
C ASP A 165 -2.81 0.07 -7.43
N GLY A 166 -2.31 -0.36 -6.30
CA GLY A 166 -1.90 -1.74 -6.06
C GLY A 166 -2.41 -2.30 -4.74
N GLY A 167 -2.09 -3.55 -4.48
CA GLY A 167 -2.39 -4.27 -3.23
C GLY A 167 -1.15 -4.65 -2.44
N SER A 168 0.04 -4.35 -2.96
CA SER A 168 1.32 -4.59 -2.29
C SER A 168 2.41 -3.63 -2.77
N SER A 169 3.44 -3.44 -1.95
CA SER A 169 4.61 -2.61 -2.29
C SER A 169 5.33 -3.07 -3.56
N ASN A 170 5.28 -4.37 -3.86
CA ASN A 170 5.88 -4.92 -5.07
C ASN A 170 5.17 -4.46 -6.35
N ASP A 171 3.92 -4.02 -6.27
CA ASP A 171 3.17 -3.53 -7.43
C ASP A 171 3.80 -2.23 -7.97
N GLY A 172 4.12 -1.29 -7.08
CA GLY A 172 4.84 -0.07 -7.46
C GLY A 172 6.23 -0.35 -8.04
N LYS A 173 6.95 -1.32 -7.46
CA LYS A 173 8.24 -1.77 -7.99
C LYS A 173 8.10 -2.37 -9.40
N ALA A 174 7.09 -3.20 -9.63
CA ALA A 174 6.85 -3.81 -10.94
C ALA A 174 6.63 -2.76 -12.03
N VAL A 175 5.77 -1.75 -11.75
CA VAL A 175 5.52 -0.64 -12.68
C VAL A 175 6.79 0.19 -12.89
N SER A 176 7.52 0.53 -11.81
CA SER A 176 8.78 1.28 -11.90
C SER A 176 9.82 0.57 -12.78
N MET A 177 10.07 -0.73 -12.54
CA MET A 177 11.03 -1.52 -13.32
C MET A 177 10.64 -1.62 -14.79
N MET A 178 9.36 -1.82 -15.10
CA MET A 178 8.88 -1.89 -16.48
C MET A 178 9.07 -0.55 -17.18
N LEU A 179 8.65 0.56 -16.58
CA LEU A 179 8.80 1.90 -17.16
C LEU A 179 10.27 2.29 -17.30
N ASP A 180 11.11 2.02 -16.30
CA ASP A 180 12.56 2.24 -16.39
C ASP A 180 13.15 1.53 -17.61
N SER A 181 12.70 0.29 -17.86
CA SER A 181 13.13 -0.48 -19.03
C SER A 181 12.73 0.12 -20.37
N LEU A 182 11.59 0.82 -20.43
CA LEU A 182 11.06 1.46 -21.64
C LEU A 182 11.70 2.82 -21.93
N ILE A 183 12.14 3.51 -20.87
CA ILE A 183 12.82 4.80 -20.98
C ILE A 183 14.34 4.67 -21.08
N LYS A 184 14.88 3.45 -20.91
CA LYS A 184 16.31 3.20 -20.96
C LYS A 184 16.91 3.68 -22.30
N GLY A 185 17.95 4.54 -22.22
CA GLY A 185 18.56 5.17 -23.38
C GLY A 185 17.87 6.46 -23.85
N LYS A 186 16.82 6.90 -23.18
CA LYS A 186 16.22 8.22 -23.30
C LYS A 186 16.73 9.12 -22.16
N ASP A 187 16.74 10.42 -22.38
CA ASP A 187 17.12 11.40 -21.33
C ASP A 187 15.93 11.62 -20.35
N ILE A 188 15.45 10.52 -19.77
CA ILE A 188 14.33 10.51 -18.82
C ILE A 188 14.80 9.75 -17.58
N LYS A 189 14.59 10.36 -16.41
CA LYS A 189 14.96 9.79 -15.10
C LYS A 189 13.71 9.55 -14.27
N LEU A 190 13.79 8.57 -13.40
CA LEU A 190 12.77 8.20 -12.44
C LEU A 190 13.08 8.91 -11.11
N ASP A 191 12.18 9.78 -10.67
CA ASP A 191 12.26 10.53 -9.41
C ASP A 191 11.20 10.01 -8.43
N SER A 192 11.64 9.44 -7.32
CA SER A 192 10.79 8.82 -6.30
C SER A 192 10.96 9.53 -4.95
N LEU A 193 9.92 9.47 -4.12
CA LEU A 193 10.02 9.91 -2.73
C LEU A 193 10.81 8.84 -1.95
N LEU A 194 12.08 9.12 -1.68
CA LEU A 194 12.96 8.20 -0.98
C LEU A 194 13.29 8.72 0.42
N LEU A 195 13.20 7.83 1.41
CA LEU A 195 13.58 8.14 2.78
C LEU A 195 15.03 8.63 2.88
N ASP A 196 15.92 8.08 2.05
CA ASP A 196 17.36 8.39 2.03
C ASP A 196 17.66 9.87 1.75
N TYR A 197 16.71 10.61 1.15
CA TYR A 197 16.87 12.05 0.90
C TYR A 197 16.49 12.92 2.11
N LEU A 198 15.87 12.35 3.13
CA LEU A 198 15.41 13.08 4.32
C LEU A 198 16.37 12.84 5.48
N SER A 199 16.75 13.92 6.21
CA SER A 199 17.36 13.76 7.51
C SER A 199 16.33 13.31 8.54
N ARG A 200 16.76 12.92 9.73
CA ARG A 200 15.84 12.58 10.84
C ARG A 200 14.84 13.70 11.14
N ALA A 201 15.35 14.92 11.30
CA ALA A 201 14.49 16.07 11.55
C ALA A 201 13.50 16.34 10.42
N ASP A 202 13.90 16.08 9.16
CA ASP A 202 13.00 16.21 8.04
C ASP A 202 11.92 15.13 8.01
N THR A 203 12.22 13.91 8.46
CA THR A 203 11.16 12.87 8.53
C THR A 203 10.08 13.28 9.53
N VAL A 204 10.45 13.82 10.68
CA VAL A 204 9.50 14.37 11.65
C VAL A 204 8.69 15.49 11.02
N THR A 205 9.37 16.48 10.43
CA THR A 205 8.71 17.62 9.75
C THR A 205 7.78 17.17 8.63
N PHE A 206 8.19 16.16 7.85
CA PHE A 206 7.40 15.60 6.78
C PHE A 206 6.09 15.01 7.29
N PHE A 207 6.15 14.10 8.27
CA PHE A 207 4.95 13.46 8.80
C PHE A 207 4.04 14.45 9.56
N ASP A 208 4.61 15.44 10.26
CA ASP A 208 3.85 16.48 10.95
C ASP A 208 3.13 17.43 10.00
N LYS A 209 3.77 17.78 8.87
CA LYS A 209 3.10 18.55 7.81
C LYS A 209 1.98 17.74 7.15
N LEU A 210 2.16 16.44 6.93
CA LEU A 210 1.10 15.57 6.39
C LEU A 210 -0.11 15.47 7.31
N ALA A 211 0.08 15.51 8.63
CA ALA A 211 -1.02 15.57 9.58
C ALA A 211 -1.91 16.80 9.35
N LYS A 212 -1.35 17.91 8.89
CA LYS A 212 -2.06 19.19 8.69
C LYS A 212 -2.56 19.38 7.26
N GLU A 213 -1.77 18.95 6.29
CA GLU A 213 -1.97 19.30 4.86
C GLU A 213 -2.36 18.08 4.01
N GLY A 214 -2.25 16.84 4.55
CA GLY A 214 -2.34 15.61 3.76
C GLY A 214 -3.64 15.45 2.96
N LEU A 215 -4.78 15.86 3.51
CA LEU A 215 -6.08 15.78 2.82
C LEU A 215 -6.68 17.15 2.48
N GLY A 216 -5.94 18.23 2.74
CA GLY A 216 -6.44 19.60 2.52
C GLY A 216 -7.39 20.11 3.62
N ALA A 217 -7.94 21.30 3.41
CA ALA A 217 -8.66 22.06 4.44
C ALA A 217 -9.99 21.44 4.92
N ASP A 218 -10.57 20.54 4.14
CA ASP A 218 -11.87 19.92 4.48
C ASP A 218 -11.77 18.81 5.52
N TRP A 219 -10.59 18.27 5.74
CA TRP A 219 -10.31 17.18 6.66
C TRP A 219 -9.45 17.67 7.83
N ASN A 220 -9.88 17.37 9.05
CA ASN A 220 -9.15 17.71 10.24
C ASN A 220 -8.46 16.46 10.80
N ILE A 221 -7.22 16.61 11.23
CA ILE A 221 -6.55 15.55 11.99
C ILE A 221 -7.24 15.39 13.35
N GLU A 222 -7.69 14.19 13.67
CA GLU A 222 -8.27 13.86 14.96
C GLU A 222 -7.27 13.14 15.86
N ASP A 223 -6.47 12.23 15.26
CA ASP A 223 -5.52 11.43 16.03
C ASP A 223 -4.39 10.88 15.16
N VAL A 224 -3.34 10.42 15.81
CA VAL A 224 -2.27 9.58 15.24
C VAL A 224 -2.23 8.30 16.07
N GLU A 225 -2.68 7.19 15.46
CA GLU A 225 -2.88 5.93 16.16
C GLU A 225 -1.69 4.97 16.08
N LYS A 226 -0.81 5.15 15.07
CA LYS A 226 0.36 4.28 14.90
C LYS A 226 1.53 5.07 14.37
N ILE A 227 2.69 4.87 14.98
CA ILE A 227 3.96 5.44 14.54
C ILE A 227 5.01 4.32 14.47
N THR A 228 5.75 4.25 13.37
CA THR A 228 6.92 3.39 13.25
C THR A 228 8.18 4.23 13.23
N LEU A 229 9.07 3.93 14.15
CA LEU A 229 10.36 4.59 14.35
C LEU A 229 11.48 3.62 14.01
N LYS A 230 12.51 4.07 13.32
CA LYS A 230 13.73 3.27 13.07
C LYS A 230 14.95 4.06 13.47
N HIS A 231 15.89 3.40 14.16
CA HIS A 231 17.16 4.01 14.49
C HIS A 231 17.96 4.26 13.21
N HIS A 232 18.46 5.49 13.05
CA HIS A 232 19.26 5.89 11.90
C HIS A 232 20.73 5.65 12.20
N ALA A 233 21.16 4.40 12.31
CA ALA A 233 22.58 4.06 12.27
C ALA A 233 23.04 4.19 10.81
N GLY A 234 24.03 5.02 10.55
CA GLY A 234 24.44 5.59 9.26
C GLY A 234 24.76 4.68 8.07
N THR A 235 24.40 3.42 8.08
CA THR A 235 24.35 2.51 6.93
C THR A 235 23.29 1.46 7.22
N PHE A 236 22.23 1.51 6.46
CA PHE A 236 21.16 0.53 6.57
C PHE A 236 21.64 -0.80 5.97
N ASP A 237 21.89 -1.80 6.79
CA ASP A 237 22.18 -3.16 6.34
C ASP A 237 20.90 -3.80 5.80
N ASP A 238 20.92 -4.24 4.54
CA ASP A 238 19.73 -4.67 3.76
C ASP A 238 19.16 -6.04 4.16
N ASN A 239 19.63 -6.68 5.25
CA ASN A 239 19.40 -8.11 5.49
C ASN A 239 18.45 -8.49 6.63
N GLU A 240 17.78 -7.55 7.30
CA GLU A 240 16.81 -7.91 8.33
C GLU A 240 15.35 -7.73 7.86
N GLU A 241 14.78 -8.80 7.27
CA GLU A 241 13.33 -9.02 7.27
C GLU A 241 12.88 -9.36 8.70
N ILE A 242 12.54 -8.34 9.48
CA ILE A 242 11.82 -8.58 10.74
C ILE A 242 10.36 -8.81 10.36
N THR A 243 9.94 -10.06 10.35
CA THR A 243 8.53 -10.44 10.40
C THR A 243 7.96 -9.88 11.69
N ALA A 244 7.00 -8.95 11.57
CA ALA A 244 6.21 -8.46 12.70
C ALA A 244 5.38 -9.63 13.23
N GLY A 245 5.84 -10.24 14.31
CA GLY A 245 5.03 -11.11 15.16
C GLY A 245 4.15 -10.24 16.04
N ASP A 246 2.88 -10.60 16.16
CA ASP A 246 1.93 -10.01 17.08
C ASP A 246 2.30 -10.41 18.52
N GLU A 247 3.05 -9.57 19.22
CA GLU A 247 3.18 -9.65 20.67
C GLU A 247 3.18 -8.23 21.22
N GLU A 248 2.16 -7.94 22.03
CA GLU A 248 2.06 -6.74 22.84
C GLU A 248 3.09 -6.83 23.97
N GLU A 249 4.27 -6.28 23.81
CA GLU A 249 5.19 -6.06 24.90
C GLU A 249 5.10 -4.62 25.41
N GLU A 250 4.77 -4.49 26.69
CA GLU A 250 4.85 -3.28 27.48
C GLU A 250 6.32 -2.83 27.59
N ILE A 251 6.74 -1.87 26.77
CA ILE A 251 8.12 -1.38 26.73
C ILE A 251 8.35 -0.48 27.95
N VAL A 252 8.98 -1.05 28.95
CA VAL A 252 9.50 -0.31 30.12
C VAL A 252 10.65 0.62 29.68
N THR A 253 10.58 1.85 30.12
CA THR A 253 11.32 3.04 29.72
C THR A 253 12.78 3.07 30.17
N GLU A 254 13.56 2.00 30.02
CA GLU A 254 15.00 2.10 30.29
C GLU A 254 15.83 1.77 29.03
N GLN A 255 16.35 2.85 28.44
CA GLN A 255 17.36 2.87 27.38
C GLN A 255 16.91 2.31 26.01
N LEU A 256 16.56 3.21 25.12
CA LEU A 256 16.41 2.97 23.67
C LEU A 256 17.67 2.41 22.99
N THR A 257 18.76 2.25 23.76
CA THR A 257 20.05 1.72 23.30
C THR A 257 19.89 0.25 22.92
N GLY A 258 20.00 -0.06 21.63
CA GLY A 258 19.88 -1.43 21.10
C GLY A 258 18.53 -1.75 20.42
N ILE A 259 17.59 -0.82 20.42
CA ILE A 259 16.34 -0.99 19.68
C ILE A 259 16.53 -0.50 18.24
N ALA A 260 16.49 -1.40 17.25
CA ALA A 260 16.63 -1.02 15.84
C ALA A 260 15.34 -0.39 15.28
N GLN A 261 14.17 -0.85 15.75
CA GLN A 261 12.87 -0.38 15.32
C GLN A 261 11.90 -0.41 16.49
N ALA A 262 11.02 0.61 16.59
CA ALA A 262 9.90 0.64 17.53
C ALA A 262 8.60 0.91 16.78
N ILE A 263 7.56 0.15 17.11
CA ILE A 263 6.19 0.37 16.61
C ILE A 263 5.35 0.72 17.82
N LEU A 264 4.72 1.89 17.77
CA LEU A 264 3.86 2.39 18.84
C LEU A 264 2.43 2.47 18.33
N GLU A 265 1.51 1.90 19.08
CA GLU A 265 0.08 1.93 18.79
C GLU A 265 -0.67 2.52 19.99
N GLY A 266 -1.68 3.33 19.74
CA GLY A 266 -2.47 3.97 20.80
C GLY A 266 -3.11 5.27 20.35
N LYS A 267 -3.55 6.08 21.32
CA LYS A 267 -4.12 7.41 21.06
C LYS A 267 -3.12 8.50 21.42
N ASN A 268 -3.23 9.65 20.73
CA ASN A 268 -2.41 10.84 20.99
C ASN A 268 -0.90 10.56 20.97
N LEU A 269 -0.44 9.69 20.08
CA LEU A 269 0.97 9.25 20.05
C LEU A 269 1.94 10.41 19.82
N ARG A 270 1.56 11.47 19.09
CA ARG A 270 2.43 12.64 18.87
C ARG A 270 2.75 13.41 20.16
N GLU A 271 1.91 13.30 21.19
CA GLU A 271 2.11 13.91 22.51
C GLU A 271 2.84 12.97 23.47
N ASN A 272 3.02 11.71 23.10
CA ASN A 272 3.65 10.69 23.95
C ASN A 272 5.11 11.04 24.24
N LYS A 273 5.50 10.96 25.51
CA LYS A 273 6.87 11.25 25.96
C LYS A 273 7.91 10.34 25.31
N PHE A 274 7.59 9.07 25.09
CA PHE A 274 8.47 8.11 24.44
C PHE A 274 8.76 8.51 22.99
N VAL A 275 7.75 8.96 22.23
CA VAL A 275 7.91 9.43 20.84
C VAL A 275 8.89 10.62 20.83
N ARG A 276 8.68 11.61 21.69
CA ARG A 276 9.57 12.79 21.81
C ARG A 276 11.00 12.40 22.23
N GLN A 277 11.11 11.44 23.12
CA GLN A 277 12.44 10.93 23.54
C GLN A 277 13.14 10.19 22.38
N ALA A 278 12.42 9.37 21.61
CA ALA A 278 12.95 8.68 20.45
C ALA A 278 13.44 9.66 19.36
N GLU A 279 12.68 10.74 19.10
CA GLU A 279 13.11 11.82 18.21
C GLU A 279 14.47 12.39 18.64
N ASN A 280 14.63 12.69 19.94
CA ASN A 280 15.89 13.20 20.50
C ASN A 280 17.03 12.17 20.48
N SER A 281 16.69 10.88 20.56
CA SER A 281 17.66 9.76 20.62
C SER A 281 18.08 9.24 19.25
N GLY A 282 17.70 9.90 18.17
CA GLY A 282 18.23 9.59 16.85
C GLY A 282 17.35 8.70 15.99
N TYR A 283 16.09 8.49 16.35
CA TYR A 283 15.14 7.76 15.53
C TYR A 283 14.52 8.62 14.45
N ALA A 284 14.33 8.04 13.27
CA ALA A 284 13.59 8.62 12.16
C ALA A 284 12.17 8.02 12.08
N PHE A 285 11.19 8.82 11.72
CA PHE A 285 9.86 8.32 11.41
C PHE A 285 9.90 7.66 10.03
N THR A 286 9.37 6.44 9.94
CA THR A 286 9.25 5.73 8.68
C THR A 286 7.81 5.48 8.27
N SER A 287 6.89 5.44 9.24
CA SER A 287 5.46 5.28 8.97
C SER A 287 4.64 6.00 10.03
N MET A 288 3.48 6.54 9.61
CA MET A 288 2.50 7.13 10.50
C MET A 288 1.09 6.85 10.00
N THR A 289 0.21 6.45 10.90
CA THR A 289 -1.22 6.23 10.64
C THR A 289 -2.02 7.34 11.28
N TYR A 290 -2.74 8.08 10.45
CA TYR A 290 -3.56 9.23 10.82
C TYR A 290 -5.03 8.87 10.84
N VAL A 291 -5.77 9.45 11.77
CA VAL A 291 -7.22 9.50 11.75
C VAL A 291 -7.66 10.90 11.37
N PHE A 292 -8.32 11.02 10.26
CA PHE A 292 -8.90 12.29 9.78
C PHE A 292 -10.41 12.25 9.90
N GLY A 293 -10.99 13.36 10.38
CA GLY A 293 -12.42 13.56 10.45
C GLY A 293 -12.91 14.64 9.48
N LYS A 294 -14.06 14.40 8.87
CA LYS A 294 -14.80 15.37 8.05
C LYS A 294 -16.29 15.21 8.32
N ARG A 295 -16.90 16.18 9.02
CA ARG A 295 -18.30 16.09 9.51
C ARG A 295 -18.48 14.84 10.38
N ASP A 296 -19.32 13.91 9.92
CA ASP A 296 -19.66 12.65 10.57
C ASP A 296 -18.85 11.44 10.07
N LYS A 297 -17.93 11.67 9.15
CA LYS A 297 -17.08 10.61 8.56
C LYS A 297 -15.68 10.65 9.15
N LYS A 298 -15.10 9.47 9.36
CA LYS A 298 -13.69 9.31 9.74
C LYS A 298 -12.98 8.37 8.80
N ILE A 299 -11.73 8.68 8.50
CA ILE A 299 -10.87 7.79 7.72
C ILE A 299 -9.55 7.56 8.42
N LYS A 300 -9.00 6.38 8.23
CA LYS A 300 -7.70 5.97 8.74
C LYS A 300 -6.75 5.78 7.57
N LEU A 301 -5.76 6.66 7.45
CA LEU A 301 -4.77 6.65 6.39
C LEU A 301 -3.38 6.40 6.95
N ARG A 302 -2.65 5.47 6.36
CA ARG A 302 -1.25 5.22 6.66
C ARG A 302 -0.36 5.73 5.53
N ALA A 303 0.64 6.51 5.91
CA ALA A 303 1.75 6.92 5.05
C ALA A 303 3.02 6.19 5.50
N GLU A 304 3.78 5.62 4.55
CA GLU A 304 4.93 4.80 4.89
C GLU A 304 6.04 4.87 3.84
N PHE A 305 7.28 5.07 4.29
CA PHE A 305 8.48 4.82 3.49
C PHE A 305 8.91 3.37 3.66
N LYS A 306 8.76 2.58 2.61
CA LYS A 306 9.27 1.21 2.54
C LYS A 306 10.76 1.21 2.21
N ARG A 307 11.49 0.20 2.72
CA ARG A 307 12.90 -0.01 2.39
C ARG A 307 13.08 -0.96 1.21
N ASN A 308 12.32 -2.02 1.21
CA ASN A 308 12.37 -3.03 0.15
C ASN A 308 10.94 -3.36 -0.32
N PRO A 309 10.55 -2.91 -1.50
CA PRO A 309 11.27 -1.94 -2.37
C PRO A 309 11.32 -0.53 -1.75
N LYS A 310 12.32 0.28 -2.14
CA LYS A 310 12.40 1.69 -1.73
C LYS A 310 11.28 2.48 -2.42
N ILE A 311 10.20 2.73 -1.67
CA ILE A 311 9.00 3.39 -2.20
C ILE A 311 8.22 4.07 -1.07
N PHE A 312 7.57 5.19 -1.38
CA PHE A 312 6.61 5.82 -0.49
C PHE A 312 5.20 5.36 -0.84
N GLU A 313 4.43 4.99 0.16
CA GLU A 313 3.10 4.41 0.03
C GLU A 313 2.07 5.11 0.88
N VAL A 314 0.85 5.17 0.37
CA VAL A 314 -0.35 5.61 1.08
C VAL A 314 -1.37 4.48 1.05
N CYS A 315 -1.86 4.08 2.22
CA CYS A 315 -2.85 3.03 2.38
C CYS A 315 -4.07 3.56 3.14
N LEU A 316 -5.27 3.35 2.61
CA LEU A 316 -6.50 3.57 3.36
C LEU A 316 -6.76 2.31 4.20
N GLU A 317 -6.66 2.43 5.53
CA GLU A 317 -6.82 1.32 6.47
C GLU A 317 -8.23 1.20 7.05
N GLY A 318 -9.01 2.27 7.04
CA GLY A 318 -10.38 2.28 7.53
C GLY A 318 -11.17 3.48 6.99
N TYR A 319 -12.47 3.26 6.85
CA TYR A 319 -13.46 4.29 6.55
C TYR A 319 -14.65 4.02 7.46
N TYR A 320 -15.03 5.00 8.27
CA TYR A 320 -15.98 4.84 9.34
C TYR A 320 -17.07 5.88 9.23
N GLU A 321 -18.31 5.43 9.38
CA GLU A 321 -19.51 6.26 9.52
C GLU A 321 -20.15 6.04 10.90
N PRO A 322 -20.96 6.98 11.40
CA PRO A 322 -21.68 6.79 12.66
C PRO A 322 -22.55 5.53 12.61
N SER A 323 -22.53 4.76 13.70
CA SER A 323 -23.43 3.61 13.83
C SER A 323 -24.87 4.09 13.94
N GLU A 324 -25.76 3.51 13.11
CA GLU A 324 -27.21 3.77 13.20
C GLU A 324 -27.82 3.21 14.49
N THR A 325 -27.17 2.20 15.10
CA THR A 325 -27.68 1.47 16.25
C THR A 325 -27.21 2.00 17.60
N GLU A 326 -26.03 2.66 17.62
CA GLU A 326 -25.42 3.12 18.87
C GLU A 326 -24.81 4.53 18.72
N ALA A 327 -25.38 5.50 19.44
CA ALA A 327 -24.86 6.87 19.44
C ALA A 327 -23.39 6.92 19.92
N GLY A 328 -22.53 7.60 19.15
CA GLY A 328 -21.11 7.77 19.47
C GLY A 328 -20.20 6.62 19.05
N LYS A 329 -20.74 5.55 18.46
CA LYS A 329 -19.94 4.50 17.82
C LYS A 329 -19.84 4.73 16.31
N TYR A 330 -18.76 4.23 15.74
CA TYR A 330 -18.52 4.21 14.30
C TYR A 330 -18.45 2.76 13.83
N GLU A 331 -19.06 2.48 12.68
CA GLU A 331 -18.94 1.21 11.99
C GLU A 331 -17.91 1.31 10.87
N ASP A 332 -17.16 0.24 10.65
CA ASP A 332 -16.25 0.14 9.51
C ASP A 332 -17.08 -0.11 8.24
N THR A 333 -17.20 0.94 7.41
CA THR A 333 -17.93 0.91 6.13
C THR A 333 -17.00 0.86 4.93
N MET A 334 -15.74 0.50 5.11
CA MET A 334 -14.73 0.51 4.06
C MET A 334 -15.16 -0.26 2.80
N SER A 335 -15.95 -1.33 2.96
CA SER A 335 -16.51 -2.09 1.84
C SER A 335 -17.59 -1.34 1.05
N SER A 336 -18.18 -0.30 1.61
CA SER A 336 -19.21 0.53 0.97
C SER A 336 -18.66 1.84 0.39
N LEU A 337 -17.39 2.17 0.66
CA LEU A 337 -16.73 3.32 0.03
C LEU A 337 -16.55 3.06 -1.46
N ALA A 338 -17.05 3.97 -2.29
CA ALA A 338 -16.89 3.86 -3.73
C ALA A 338 -15.41 3.88 -4.13
N ASP A 339 -15.00 3.02 -5.05
CA ASP A 339 -13.59 2.92 -5.50
C ASP A 339 -13.02 4.27 -5.94
N VAL A 340 -13.84 5.08 -6.64
CA VAL A 340 -13.45 6.42 -7.10
C VAL A 340 -13.13 7.36 -5.92
N GLU A 341 -13.94 7.33 -4.85
CA GLU A 341 -13.70 8.15 -3.66
C GLU A 341 -12.44 7.69 -2.93
N ASN A 342 -12.25 6.39 -2.80
CA ASN A 342 -11.08 5.78 -2.20
C ASN A 342 -9.79 6.16 -2.95
N ILE A 343 -9.77 6.01 -4.27
CA ILE A 343 -8.64 6.39 -5.12
C ILE A 343 -8.38 7.88 -5.00
N SER A 344 -9.43 8.71 -4.99
CA SER A 344 -9.31 10.17 -4.87
C SER A 344 -8.68 10.60 -3.55
N LEU A 345 -9.08 10.01 -2.42
CA LEU A 345 -8.48 10.30 -1.10
C LEU A 345 -7.00 9.95 -1.06
N ARG A 346 -6.63 8.75 -1.52
CA ARG A 346 -5.24 8.30 -1.54
C ARG A 346 -4.38 9.14 -2.50
N SER A 347 -4.91 9.47 -3.69
CA SER A 347 -4.22 10.32 -4.66
C SER A 347 -4.00 11.74 -4.13
N THR A 348 -5.01 12.34 -3.48
CA THR A 348 -4.89 13.65 -2.84
C THR A 348 -3.81 13.65 -1.77
N PHE A 349 -3.83 12.66 -0.88
CA PHE A 349 -2.85 12.54 0.18
C PHE A 349 -1.42 12.34 -0.37
N TRP A 350 -1.26 11.46 -1.37
CA TRP A 350 0.03 11.20 -1.99
C TRP A 350 0.59 12.45 -2.72
N ASN A 351 -0.27 13.20 -3.40
CA ASN A 351 0.12 14.45 -4.08
C ASN A 351 0.58 15.51 -3.09
N ASN A 352 -0.11 15.65 -1.95
CA ASN A 352 0.31 16.55 -0.89
C ASN A 352 1.60 16.07 -0.21
N ALA A 353 1.78 14.76 -0.03
CA ALA A 353 3.04 14.20 0.45
C ALA A 353 4.22 14.56 -0.48
N LYS A 354 4.02 14.43 -1.79
CA LYS A 354 5.03 14.84 -2.79
C LYS A 354 5.36 16.32 -2.71
N LYS A 355 4.35 17.17 -2.54
CA LYS A 355 4.54 18.62 -2.38
C LYS A 355 5.37 18.93 -1.13
N VAL A 356 4.97 18.38 0.03
CA VAL A 356 5.68 18.56 1.31
C VAL A 356 7.13 18.06 1.23
N PHE A 357 7.34 16.91 0.60
CA PHE A 357 8.67 16.33 0.41
C PHE A 357 9.59 17.29 -0.38
N ARG A 358 9.08 17.84 -1.49
CA ARG A 358 9.84 18.80 -2.31
C ARG A 358 10.11 20.11 -1.60
N GLU A 359 9.15 20.63 -0.83
CA GLU A 359 9.34 21.83 -0.01
C GLU A 359 10.48 21.66 0.99
N ILE A 360 10.55 20.50 1.66
CA ILE A 360 11.63 20.19 2.61
C ILE A 360 12.99 20.16 1.92
N LEU A 361 13.08 19.48 0.77
CA LEU A 361 14.34 19.43 0.01
C LEU A 361 14.78 20.80 -0.51
N THR A 362 13.83 21.62 -0.98
CA THR A 362 14.12 22.97 -1.48
C THR A 362 14.60 23.90 -0.35
N ALA A 363 13.99 23.80 0.83
CA ALA A 363 14.39 24.60 1.99
C ALA A 363 15.84 24.31 2.44
N ARG A 364 16.38 23.11 2.18
CA ARG A 364 17.79 22.78 2.47
C ARG A 364 18.77 23.38 1.47
N THR A 365 18.35 23.54 0.22
CA THR A 365 19.24 24.04 -0.85
C THR A 365 19.35 25.55 -0.89
N MET A 366 18.52 26.28 -0.13
CA MET A 366 18.65 27.72 0.03
C MET A 366 19.63 28.01 1.16
N PRO A 367 20.79 28.64 0.87
CA PRO A 367 21.68 29.10 1.94
C PRO A 367 20.97 30.17 2.76
N VAL A 368 21.04 30.04 4.09
CA VAL A 368 20.61 31.07 5.06
C VAL A 368 21.52 32.26 4.98
#